data_419cac64e5ffb736466f1f0b23b05664
#
_entry.id   419cac64e5ffb736466f1f0b23b05664
#
_cell.length_a   1.000
_cell.length_b   1.000
_cell.length_c   1.000
_cell.angle_alpha   90.00
_cell.angle_beta   90.00
_cell.angle_gamma   90.00
#
_symmetry.space_group_name_H-M   'P 1'
#
loop_
_entity.id
_entity.type
_entity.pdbx_description
1 polymer ?
#
loop_
_entity_poly.entity_id
_entity_poly.type
_entity_poly.pdbx_seq_one_letter_code
_entity_poly.pdbx_strand_id
1 'polypeptide(L)'
;MANITRDTPDPLGGIITRDEDGEPTGYLIDGAATEVSALVVSEHTDEEYEQAIAKYQEDASRFGLTGITNLSAVDARFFSELEKAGELNLRMRILPTIIPGTDPSEAVKTVKGLARYDSEMISTGTAKMFSDGVTEGGSAVMLEPYNEAAGKGSDWYGESEWDQQE
;
A
#
# COMPACT_ATOMS: atom_id res chain seq x y z
N MET A 1 19.04 4.22 -9.87
CA MET A 1 19.16 4.24 -8.40
C MET A 1 18.47 5.50 -7.91
N ALA A 2 17.90 5.48 -6.73
CA ALA A 2 17.06 6.57 -6.19
C ALA A 2 17.81 7.88 -5.87
N ASN A 3 19.15 7.88 -5.93
CA ASN A 3 20.01 9.04 -5.60
C ASN A 3 19.74 9.67 -4.23
N ILE A 4 19.34 8.86 -3.26
CA ILE A 4 19.14 9.31 -1.87
C ILE A 4 20.52 9.62 -1.27
N THR A 5 20.66 10.81 -0.68
CA THR A 5 21.89 11.31 -0.04
C THR A 5 21.56 11.82 1.37
N ARG A 6 22.57 12.25 2.12
CA ARG A 6 22.39 12.90 3.43
C ARG A 6 21.48 14.13 3.38
N ASP A 7 21.47 14.83 2.26
CA ASP A 7 20.71 16.07 2.08
C ASP A 7 19.29 15.83 1.54
N THR A 8 18.94 14.57 1.23
CA THR A 8 17.59 14.21 0.78
C THR A 8 16.62 14.33 1.96
N PRO A 9 15.57 15.18 1.88
CA PRO A 9 14.59 15.27 2.96
C PRO A 9 13.78 13.99 3.07
N ASP A 10 13.24 13.71 4.26
CA ASP A 10 12.25 12.67 4.42
C ASP A 10 10.99 13.05 3.61
N PRO A 11 10.43 12.13 2.83
CA PRO A 11 9.18 12.40 2.11
C PRO A 11 7.99 12.43 3.05
N LEU A 12 6.87 12.97 2.57
CA LEU A 12 5.61 12.99 3.34
C LEU A 12 5.21 11.55 3.71
N GLY A 13 4.95 11.31 5.00
CA GLY A 13 4.60 9.98 5.51
C GLY A 13 5.72 8.95 5.36
N GLY A 14 6.99 9.35 5.35
CA GLY A 14 8.10 8.41 5.20
C GLY A 14 9.38 8.87 5.89
N ILE A 15 10.24 7.90 6.24
CA ILE A 15 11.51 8.15 6.93
C ILE A 15 12.65 7.51 6.15
N ILE A 16 13.70 8.29 5.91
CA ILE A 16 14.99 7.79 5.43
C ILE A 16 15.88 7.66 6.66
N THR A 17 16.17 6.42 7.10
CA THR A 17 17.02 6.24 8.27
C THR A 17 18.47 6.61 7.96
N ARG A 18 19.11 7.28 8.90
CA ARG A 18 20.49 7.78 8.79
C ARG A 18 21.32 7.29 9.95
N ASP A 19 22.62 7.15 9.71
CA ASP A 19 23.61 6.87 10.75
C ASP A 19 24.00 8.14 11.52
N GLU A 20 24.97 8.00 12.45
CA GLU A 20 25.48 9.09 13.29
C GLU A 20 26.15 10.22 12.49
N ASP A 21 26.63 9.92 11.27
CA ASP A 21 27.23 10.88 10.36
C ASP A 21 26.20 11.54 9.44
N GLY A 22 24.93 11.13 9.53
CA GLY A 22 23.82 11.61 8.71
C GLY A 22 23.71 10.93 7.34
N GLU A 23 24.50 9.88 7.08
CA GLU A 23 24.42 9.13 5.82
C GLU A 23 23.23 8.15 5.83
N PRO A 24 22.52 7.99 4.69
CA PRO A 24 21.43 7.02 4.59
C PRO A 24 21.94 5.60 4.84
N THR A 25 21.29 4.89 5.76
CA THR A 25 21.62 3.49 6.10
C THR A 25 21.12 2.50 5.04
N GLY A 26 20.21 2.94 4.16
CA GLY A 26 19.51 2.10 3.20
C GLY A 26 18.20 1.51 3.75
N TYR A 27 17.89 1.71 5.02
CA TYR A 27 16.58 1.35 5.58
C TYR A 27 15.60 2.51 5.39
N LEU A 28 14.51 2.22 4.68
CA LEU A 28 13.47 3.17 4.29
C LEU A 28 12.14 2.75 4.90
N ILE A 29 11.41 3.69 5.46
CA ILE A 29 10.15 3.44 6.15
C ILE A 29 9.02 4.13 5.38
N ASP A 30 7.90 3.43 5.23
CA ASP A 30 6.62 3.93 4.69
C ASP A 30 6.78 4.68 3.35
N GLY A 31 6.43 5.96 3.26
CA GLY A 31 6.50 6.75 2.04
C GLY A 31 7.87 6.74 1.35
N ALA A 32 8.97 6.68 2.12
CA ALA A 32 10.32 6.59 1.57
C ALA A 32 10.56 5.27 0.83
N ALA A 33 10.04 4.16 1.35
CA ALA A 33 10.09 2.86 0.66
C ALA A 33 9.23 2.87 -0.60
N THR A 34 8.06 3.52 -0.55
CA THR A 34 7.14 3.63 -1.69
C THR A 34 7.77 4.39 -2.86
N GLU A 35 8.45 5.53 -2.59
CA GLU A 35 9.13 6.30 -3.63
C GLU A 35 10.21 5.50 -4.35
N VAL A 36 10.99 4.71 -3.62
CA VAL A 36 12.03 3.86 -4.21
C VAL A 36 11.42 2.69 -4.98
N SER A 37 10.36 2.07 -4.45
CA SER A 37 9.65 0.98 -5.13
C SER A 37 9.04 1.41 -6.45
N ALA A 38 8.57 2.67 -6.55
CA ALA A 38 8.04 3.22 -7.79
C ALA A 38 9.08 3.35 -8.92
N LEU A 39 10.38 3.31 -8.60
CA LEU A 39 11.47 3.30 -9.59
C LEU A 39 11.73 1.91 -10.17
N VAL A 40 11.20 0.87 -9.54
CA VAL A 40 11.31 -0.51 -10.02
C VAL A 40 10.15 -0.77 -10.99
N VAL A 41 10.44 -0.70 -12.27
CA VAL A 41 9.45 -1.08 -13.30
C VAL A 41 9.37 -2.61 -13.32
N SER A 42 8.26 -3.14 -12.86
CA SER A 42 7.95 -4.57 -12.97
C SER A 42 7.23 -4.80 -14.31
N GLU A 43 7.96 -5.32 -15.29
CA GLU A 43 7.40 -5.66 -16.60
C GLU A 43 6.80 -7.08 -16.53
N HIS A 44 5.60 -7.21 -15.95
CA HIS A 44 4.82 -8.44 -16.05
C HIS A 44 3.84 -8.35 -17.21
N THR A 45 3.75 -9.42 -17.99
CA THR A 45 2.71 -9.55 -19.01
C THR A 45 1.35 -9.82 -18.37
N ASP A 46 0.27 -9.50 -19.07
CA ASP A 46 -1.09 -9.82 -18.60
C ASP A 46 -1.24 -11.33 -18.35
N GLU A 47 -0.61 -12.18 -19.17
CA GLU A 47 -0.62 -13.63 -19.00
C GLU A 47 0.08 -14.10 -17.71
N GLU A 48 1.24 -13.53 -17.37
CA GLU A 48 1.93 -13.82 -16.11
C GLU A 48 1.08 -13.38 -14.90
N TYR A 49 0.39 -12.27 -15.02
CA TYR A 49 -0.50 -11.76 -13.99
C TYR A 49 -1.70 -12.68 -13.78
N GLU A 50 -2.35 -13.11 -14.86
CA GLU A 50 -3.47 -14.07 -14.82
C GLU A 50 -3.06 -15.41 -14.20
N GLN A 51 -1.88 -15.94 -14.57
CA GLN A 51 -1.34 -17.16 -13.97
C GLN A 51 -1.07 -16.99 -12.47
N ALA A 52 -0.53 -15.86 -12.05
CA ALA A 52 -0.30 -15.56 -10.64
C ALA A 52 -1.61 -15.50 -9.85
N ILE A 53 -2.65 -14.86 -10.40
CA ILE A 53 -3.98 -14.80 -9.77
C ILE A 53 -4.61 -16.20 -9.69
N ALA A 54 -4.54 -16.99 -10.75
CA ALA A 54 -5.05 -18.35 -10.75
C ALA A 54 -4.40 -19.20 -9.66
N LYS A 55 -3.07 -19.13 -9.55
CA LYS A 55 -2.31 -19.80 -8.50
C LYS A 55 -2.69 -19.31 -7.09
N TYR A 56 -2.84 -18.02 -6.92
CA TYR A 56 -3.28 -17.44 -5.66
C TYR A 56 -4.66 -17.94 -5.24
N GLN A 57 -5.63 -18.02 -6.16
CA GLN A 57 -6.96 -18.56 -5.89
C GLN A 57 -6.91 -20.04 -5.47
N GLU A 58 -6.08 -20.84 -6.15
CA GLU A 58 -5.89 -22.25 -5.77
C GLU A 58 -5.40 -22.35 -4.31
N ASP A 59 -4.35 -21.61 -3.96
CA ASP A 59 -3.78 -21.65 -2.62
C ASP A 59 -4.77 -21.11 -1.56
N ALA A 60 -5.46 -20.02 -1.84
CA ALA A 60 -6.49 -19.47 -0.96
C ALA A 60 -7.61 -20.49 -0.69
N SER A 61 -8.06 -21.18 -1.73
CA SER A 61 -9.09 -22.24 -1.61
C SER A 61 -8.62 -23.40 -0.75
N ARG A 62 -7.35 -23.77 -0.84
CA ARG A 62 -6.75 -24.85 0.00
C ARG A 62 -6.77 -24.49 1.49
N PHE A 63 -6.69 -23.22 1.83
CA PHE A 63 -6.82 -22.70 3.20
C PHE A 63 -8.27 -22.41 3.61
N GLY A 64 -9.24 -22.67 2.76
CA GLY A 64 -10.66 -22.46 3.03
C GLY A 64 -11.08 -20.98 2.97
N LEU A 65 -10.28 -20.12 2.34
CA LEU A 65 -10.65 -18.73 2.12
C LEU A 65 -11.70 -18.63 1.02
N THR A 66 -12.77 -17.90 1.28
CA THR A 66 -13.89 -17.70 0.35
C THR A 66 -13.99 -16.27 -0.18
N GLY A 67 -13.17 -15.37 0.35
CA GLY A 67 -13.10 -13.98 -0.09
C GLY A 67 -11.90 -13.26 0.51
N ILE A 68 -11.46 -12.20 -0.16
CA ILE A 68 -10.32 -11.39 0.23
C ILE A 68 -10.59 -9.92 0.03
N THR A 69 -9.84 -9.10 0.77
CA THR A 69 -9.76 -7.66 0.55
C THR A 69 -8.43 -7.35 -0.14
N ASN A 70 -8.52 -6.80 -1.36
CA ASN A 70 -7.37 -6.39 -2.16
C ASN A 70 -7.24 -4.87 -2.12
N LEU A 71 -6.05 -4.38 -1.79
CA LEU A 71 -5.74 -2.95 -1.68
C LEU A 71 -5.21 -2.34 -2.98
N SER A 72 -5.25 -3.08 -4.09
CA SER A 72 -4.80 -2.65 -5.41
C SER A 72 -5.98 -2.47 -6.36
N ALA A 73 -6.17 -1.24 -6.84
CA ALA A 73 -7.19 -0.94 -7.85
C ALA A 73 -6.86 -1.50 -9.24
N VAL A 74 -5.57 -1.71 -9.52
CA VAL A 74 -5.08 -2.19 -10.83
C VAL A 74 -5.63 -3.59 -11.14
N ASP A 75 -5.80 -4.42 -10.12
CA ASP A 75 -6.20 -5.81 -10.28
C ASP A 75 -7.69 -5.99 -10.58
N ALA A 76 -8.51 -4.93 -10.42
CA ALA A 76 -9.96 -4.99 -10.61
C ALA A 76 -10.35 -5.50 -12.01
N ARG A 77 -9.59 -5.13 -13.04
CA ARG A 77 -9.80 -5.59 -14.41
C ARG A 77 -9.65 -7.10 -14.53
N PHE A 78 -8.55 -7.63 -14.03
CA PHE A 78 -8.25 -9.06 -14.10
C PHE A 78 -9.29 -9.91 -13.37
N PHE A 79 -9.68 -9.51 -12.16
CA PHE A 79 -10.74 -10.20 -11.42
C PHE A 79 -12.09 -10.16 -12.16
N SER A 80 -12.42 -9.03 -12.80
CA SER A 80 -13.65 -8.92 -13.62
C SER A 80 -13.59 -9.82 -14.86
N GLU A 81 -12.43 -9.98 -15.48
CA GLU A 81 -12.24 -10.88 -16.63
C GLU A 81 -12.36 -12.34 -16.20
N LEU A 82 -11.76 -12.73 -15.08
CA LEU A 82 -11.91 -14.07 -14.51
C LEU A 82 -13.36 -14.38 -14.11
N GLU A 83 -14.09 -13.43 -13.53
CA GLU A 83 -15.51 -13.62 -13.21
C GLU A 83 -16.34 -13.87 -14.47
N LYS A 84 -16.12 -13.09 -15.54
CA LYS A 84 -16.81 -13.28 -16.83
C LYS A 84 -16.49 -14.62 -17.48
N ALA A 85 -15.27 -15.13 -17.27
CA ALA A 85 -14.85 -16.46 -17.72
C ALA A 85 -15.40 -17.59 -16.84
N GLY A 86 -15.99 -17.29 -15.69
CA GLY A 86 -16.44 -18.28 -14.70
C GLY A 86 -15.29 -18.92 -13.91
N GLU A 87 -14.14 -18.25 -13.87
CA GLU A 87 -12.90 -18.73 -13.26
C GLU A 87 -12.58 -18.02 -11.92
N LEU A 88 -13.35 -16.99 -11.53
CA LEU A 88 -13.22 -16.34 -10.25
C LEU A 88 -13.93 -17.16 -9.16
N ASN A 89 -13.18 -17.69 -8.19
CA ASN A 89 -13.70 -18.50 -7.10
C ASN A 89 -13.64 -17.84 -5.71
N LEU A 90 -13.15 -16.58 -5.65
CA LEU A 90 -13.06 -15.77 -4.44
C LEU A 90 -13.91 -14.51 -4.56
N ARG A 91 -14.61 -14.14 -3.48
CA ARG A 91 -15.23 -12.82 -3.40
C ARG A 91 -14.15 -11.78 -3.17
N MET A 92 -14.14 -10.75 -4.02
CA MET A 92 -13.15 -9.70 -4.02
C MET A 92 -13.74 -8.40 -3.47
N ARG A 93 -13.15 -7.86 -2.40
CA ARG A 93 -13.38 -6.47 -2.02
C ARG A 93 -12.16 -5.67 -2.45
N ILE A 94 -12.33 -4.74 -3.39
CA ILE A 94 -11.24 -3.97 -3.97
C ILE A 94 -11.26 -2.54 -3.42
N LEU A 95 -10.21 -2.15 -2.73
CA LEU A 95 -10.02 -0.85 -2.10
C LEU A 95 -8.79 -0.19 -2.71
N PRO A 96 -8.93 0.91 -3.49
CA PRO A 96 -7.77 1.68 -3.86
C PRO A 96 -7.15 2.30 -2.61
N THR A 97 -5.83 2.27 -2.53
CA THR A 97 -5.10 2.98 -1.48
C THR A 97 -5.00 4.46 -1.88
N ILE A 98 -5.47 5.33 -1.00
CA ILE A 98 -5.35 6.79 -1.11
C ILE A 98 -4.21 7.21 -0.19
N ILE A 99 -3.23 7.86 -0.75
CA ILE A 99 -2.02 8.29 -0.04
C ILE A 99 -2.14 9.77 0.37
N PRO A 100 -1.41 10.23 1.42
CA PRO A 100 -1.35 11.61 1.82
C PRO A 100 -1.02 12.56 0.64
N GLY A 101 -1.64 13.73 0.61
CA GLY A 101 -1.49 14.70 -0.47
C GLY A 101 -2.32 14.40 -1.73
N THR A 102 -3.08 13.30 -1.77
CA THR A 102 -4.02 13.03 -2.87
C THR A 102 -5.15 14.06 -2.84
N ASP A 103 -5.39 14.73 -3.99
CA ASP A 103 -6.54 15.64 -4.11
C ASP A 103 -7.86 14.89 -3.83
N PRO A 104 -8.72 15.40 -2.94
CA PRO A 104 -9.96 14.71 -2.57
C PRO A 104 -10.89 14.41 -3.76
N SER A 105 -10.90 15.25 -4.80
CA SER A 105 -11.71 15.01 -6.00
C SER A 105 -11.16 13.87 -6.84
N GLU A 106 -9.84 13.72 -6.92
CA GLU A 106 -9.20 12.59 -7.59
C GLU A 106 -9.37 11.29 -6.79
N ALA A 107 -9.28 11.34 -5.45
CA ALA A 107 -9.58 10.19 -4.61
C ALA A 107 -11.03 9.68 -4.85
N VAL A 108 -12.01 10.57 -4.82
CA VAL A 108 -13.42 10.25 -5.11
C VAL A 108 -13.59 9.69 -6.53
N LYS A 109 -12.93 10.28 -7.51
CA LYS A 109 -12.97 9.82 -8.91
C LYS A 109 -12.38 8.41 -9.05
N THR A 110 -11.27 8.13 -8.38
CA THR A 110 -10.64 6.79 -8.35
C THR A 110 -11.60 5.75 -7.80
N VAL A 111 -12.18 6.00 -6.61
CA VAL A 111 -13.13 5.07 -5.98
C VAL A 111 -14.36 4.86 -6.85
N LYS A 112 -14.99 5.95 -7.34
CA LYS A 112 -16.18 5.86 -8.20
C LYS A 112 -15.86 5.19 -9.54
N GLY A 113 -14.67 5.36 -10.07
CA GLY A 113 -14.23 4.73 -11.31
C GLY A 113 -14.18 3.21 -11.24
N LEU A 114 -14.02 2.64 -10.05
CA LEU A 114 -14.02 1.19 -9.85
C LEU A 114 -15.43 0.58 -9.86
N ALA A 115 -16.49 1.36 -9.65
CA ALA A 115 -17.87 0.85 -9.61
C ALA A 115 -18.28 0.12 -10.91
N ARG A 116 -17.60 0.37 -12.03
CA ARG A 116 -17.80 -0.38 -13.27
C ARG A 116 -17.47 -1.88 -13.17
N TYR A 117 -16.75 -2.28 -12.12
CA TYR A 117 -16.39 -3.67 -11.85
C TYR A 117 -17.28 -4.32 -10.78
N ASP A 118 -18.20 -3.57 -10.16
CA ASP A 118 -19.11 -4.15 -9.16
C ASP A 118 -19.95 -5.27 -9.78
N SER A 119 -20.04 -6.37 -9.04
CA SER A 119 -20.74 -7.59 -9.48
C SER A 119 -21.18 -8.42 -8.27
N GLU A 120 -21.61 -9.65 -8.50
CA GLU A 120 -21.89 -10.59 -7.42
C GLU A 120 -20.61 -11.00 -6.64
N MET A 121 -19.49 -11.10 -7.35
CA MET A 121 -18.21 -11.54 -6.77
C MET A 121 -17.27 -10.39 -6.43
N ILE A 122 -17.46 -9.22 -7.01
CA ILE A 122 -16.57 -8.06 -6.84
C ILE A 122 -17.33 -6.90 -6.21
N SER A 123 -16.79 -6.37 -5.12
CA SER A 123 -17.32 -5.20 -4.42
C SER A 123 -16.26 -4.10 -4.39
N THR A 124 -16.65 -2.89 -4.78
CA THR A 124 -15.82 -1.67 -4.74
C THR A 124 -16.51 -0.59 -3.90
N GLY A 125 -16.16 0.68 -4.09
CA GLY A 125 -16.85 1.81 -3.43
C GLY A 125 -16.30 2.19 -2.06
N THR A 126 -15.20 1.57 -1.63
CA THR A 126 -14.45 1.92 -0.43
C THR A 126 -13.00 2.22 -0.77
N ALA A 127 -12.33 2.98 0.09
CA ALA A 127 -10.90 3.26 -0.03
C ALA A 127 -10.14 2.77 1.21
N LYS A 128 -8.87 2.48 1.03
CA LYS A 128 -7.90 2.27 2.11
C LYS A 128 -7.10 3.55 2.31
N MET A 129 -6.96 3.96 3.54
CA MET A 129 -6.03 5.02 3.97
C MET A 129 -5.24 4.49 5.16
N PHE A 130 -3.97 4.82 5.23
CA PHE A 130 -3.15 4.54 6.40
C PHE A 130 -3.15 5.81 7.25
N SER A 131 -3.55 5.72 8.51
CA SER A 131 -3.52 6.86 9.44
C SER A 131 -2.13 7.13 9.99
N ASP A 132 -1.36 6.06 10.11
CA ASP A 132 -0.02 6.01 10.67
C ASP A 132 0.72 4.76 10.15
N GLY A 133 1.97 4.59 10.54
CA GLY A 133 2.81 3.48 10.11
C GLY A 133 2.64 2.20 10.93
N VAL A 134 3.74 1.47 11.14
CA VAL A 134 3.78 0.17 11.83
C VAL A 134 4.68 0.19 13.05
N THR A 135 4.33 -0.60 14.06
CA THR A 135 5.09 -0.67 15.32
C THR A 135 6.51 -1.19 15.12
N GLU A 136 6.70 -2.16 14.25
CA GLU A 136 8.01 -2.76 13.95
C GLU A 136 8.95 -1.77 13.25
N GLY A 137 8.40 -0.82 12.50
CA GLY A 137 9.14 0.27 11.86
C GLY A 137 9.35 1.47 12.76
N GLY A 138 8.71 1.50 13.95
CA GLY A 138 8.74 2.64 14.86
C GLY A 138 7.94 3.84 14.33
N SER A 139 7.03 3.67 13.38
CA SER A 139 6.26 4.75 12.76
C SER A 139 4.79 4.80 13.19
N ALA A 140 4.25 3.74 13.79
CA ALA A 140 2.89 3.78 14.33
C ALA A 140 2.77 4.79 15.49
N VAL A 141 1.64 5.50 15.57
CA VAL A 141 1.38 6.46 16.66
C VAL A 141 1.07 5.71 17.95
N MET A 142 1.89 5.93 18.98
CA MET A 142 1.83 5.25 20.27
C MET A 142 1.39 6.19 21.39
N LEU A 143 0.81 5.64 22.46
CA LEU A 143 0.47 6.39 23.67
C LEU A 143 1.70 6.71 24.54
N GLU A 144 2.73 5.88 24.45
CA GLU A 144 4.02 6.04 25.12
C GLU A 144 5.14 6.06 24.07
N PRO A 145 6.28 6.71 24.37
CA PRO A 145 7.38 6.78 23.41
C PRO A 145 7.97 5.40 23.12
N TYR A 146 8.50 5.23 21.93
CA TYR A 146 9.28 4.06 21.59
C TYR A 146 10.58 4.03 22.43
N ASN A 147 10.97 2.85 22.90
CA ASN A 147 12.22 2.66 23.63
C ASN A 147 13.45 2.83 22.72
N GLU A 148 13.35 2.31 21.51
CA GLU A 148 14.37 2.40 20.46
C GLU A 148 13.64 2.55 19.13
N ALA A 149 13.46 3.77 18.66
CA ALA A 149 12.86 4.00 17.34
C ALA A 149 13.97 4.44 16.38
N ALA A 150 14.20 3.68 15.36
CA ALA A 150 14.94 3.95 14.12
C ALA A 150 15.61 5.35 14.03
N GLY A 151 16.52 5.69 14.97
CA GLY A 151 17.27 6.94 14.97
C GLY A 151 16.51 8.21 15.38
N LYS A 152 15.27 8.09 15.87
CA LYS A 152 14.42 9.25 16.26
C LYS A 152 14.52 9.65 17.73
N GLY A 153 15.22 8.87 18.58
CA GLY A 153 15.41 9.15 20.00
C GLY A 153 14.30 8.62 20.91
N SER A 154 14.49 8.77 22.23
CA SER A 154 13.63 8.20 23.27
C SER A 154 12.25 8.86 23.42
N ASP A 155 12.04 10.02 22.83
CA ASP A 155 10.80 10.80 22.93
C ASP A 155 9.97 10.70 21.64
N TRP A 156 10.25 9.73 20.80
CA TRP A 156 9.53 9.48 19.56
C TRP A 156 8.27 8.64 19.80
N TYR A 157 7.12 9.15 19.40
CA TYR A 157 5.79 8.53 19.53
C TYR A 157 5.22 7.95 18.24
N GLY A 158 5.98 7.93 17.16
CA GLY A 158 5.46 7.71 15.81
C GLY A 158 4.92 9.00 15.21
N GLU A 159 4.41 8.90 14.00
CA GLU A 159 3.91 10.06 13.25
C GLU A 159 2.66 9.68 12.46
N SER A 160 1.67 10.61 12.44
CA SER A 160 0.53 10.48 11.57
C SER A 160 0.96 10.70 10.11
N GLU A 161 0.47 9.87 9.21
CA GLU A 161 0.70 10.06 7.77
C GLU A 161 -0.10 11.25 7.20
N TRP A 162 -1.14 11.71 7.92
CA TRP A 162 -2.03 12.78 7.47
C TRP A 162 -1.87 14.02 8.34
N ASP A 163 -1.80 15.19 7.71
CA ASP A 163 -1.93 16.46 8.43
C ASP A 163 -3.36 16.57 9.00
N GLN A 164 -3.52 17.15 10.20
CA GLN A 164 -4.82 17.34 10.84
C GLN A 164 -5.78 18.23 10.03
N GLN A 165 -5.32 18.83 8.95
CA GLN A 165 -6.09 19.70 8.06
C GLN A 165 -6.50 19.00 6.75
N GLU A 166 -6.06 17.79 6.49
CA GLU A 166 -6.46 16.97 5.34
C GLU A 166 -7.59 16.00 5.71
#